data_8eca6df0ae8f32afb73dab94c6fdcc7a
#
_entry.id   8eca6df0ae8f32afb73dab94c6fdcc7a
#
_cell.length_a   1.000
_cell.length_b   1.000
_cell.length_c   1.000
_cell.angle_alpha   90.00
_cell.angle_beta   90.00
_cell.angle_gamma   90.00
#
_symmetry.space_group_name_H-M   'P 1'
#
loop_
_entity.id
_entity.type
_entity.pdbx_description
1 polymer ?
#
loop_
_entity_poly.entity_id
_entity_poly.type
_entity_poly.pdbx_seq_one_letter_code
_entity_poly.pdbx_strand_id
1 'polypeptide(L)' 'IGDKNAVEGSSNKVSGSSNTMMGDMNNLMGSFNSILGSQNSVKGSTNVLNG' A
#
# COMPACT_ATOMS: atom_id res chain seq x y z
N ILE A 1 -4.95 -7.69 1.40
CA ILE A 1 -5.17 -9.10 1.05
C ILE A 1 -3.93 -9.62 0.34
N GLY A 2 -3.57 -10.86 0.63
CA GLY A 2 -2.36 -11.45 0.10
C GLY A 2 -1.41 -11.79 1.22
N ASP A 3 -0.12 -11.88 0.89
CA ASP A 3 0.89 -12.32 1.85
C ASP A 3 1.80 -11.19 2.28
N LYS A 4 2.12 -11.19 3.55
CA LYS A 4 3.15 -10.32 4.10
C LYS A 4 2.90 -8.85 3.82
N ASN A 5 1.68 -8.42 3.94
CA ASN A 5 1.35 -7.02 3.81
C ASN A 5 1.34 -6.38 5.19
N ALA A 6 1.89 -5.19 5.28
CA ALA A 6 1.88 -4.42 6.51
C ALA A 6 1.13 -3.12 6.25
N VAL A 7 0.03 -2.95 6.95
CA VAL A 7 -0.84 -1.80 6.74
C VAL A 7 -1.11 -1.11 8.06
N GLU A 8 -0.90 0.18 8.09
CA GLU A 8 -1.16 0.98 9.26
C GLU A 8 -2.00 2.18 8.88
N GLY A 9 -2.95 2.51 9.72
CA GLY A 9 -3.83 3.65 9.46
C GLY A 9 -5.26 3.20 9.29
N SER A 10 -6.05 4.01 8.61
CA SER A 10 -7.47 3.76 8.46
C SER A 10 -7.87 3.69 7.00
N SER A 11 -8.86 2.83 6.74
CA SER A 11 -9.48 2.76 5.42
C SER A 11 -8.49 2.50 4.30
N ASN A 12 -7.50 1.69 4.56
CA ASN A 12 -6.53 1.32 3.55
C ASN A 12 -6.94 0.02 2.90
N LYS A 13 -6.60 -0.14 1.65
CA LYS A 13 -6.91 -1.33 0.90
C LYS A 13 -5.66 -1.80 0.19
N VAL A 14 -5.25 -3.01 0.49
CA VAL A 14 -4.03 -3.57 -0.06
C VAL A 14 -4.32 -4.92 -0.69
N SER A 15 -3.79 -5.12 -1.86
CA SER A 15 -3.96 -6.35 -2.60
C SER A 15 -2.62 -6.75 -3.20
N GLY A 16 -2.16 -7.96 -2.90
CA GLY A 16 -0.89 -8.42 -3.42
C GLY A 16 0.00 -8.95 -2.32
N SER A 17 1.31 -8.91 -2.55
CA SER A 17 2.26 -9.47 -1.59
C SER A 17 3.36 -8.50 -1.23
N SER A 18 3.83 -8.61 -0.01
CA SER A 18 4.99 -7.88 0.48
C SER A 18 4.86 -6.38 0.28
N ASN A 19 3.70 -5.86 0.60
CA ASN A 19 3.45 -4.43 0.51
C ASN A 19 3.50 -3.81 1.89
N THR A 20 3.90 -2.56 1.94
CA THR A 20 3.91 -1.79 3.17
C THR A 20 3.14 -0.50 2.93
N MET A 21 2.18 -0.22 3.77
CA MET A 21 1.34 0.95 3.60
C MET A 21 1.12 1.62 4.93
N MET A 22 1.25 2.93 4.93
CA MET A 22 1.11 3.71 6.14
C MET A 22 0.36 4.99 5.83
N GLY A 23 -0.73 5.24 6.55
CA GLY A 23 -1.53 6.43 6.33
C GLY A 23 -3.00 6.10 6.23
N ASP A 24 -3.76 6.99 5.62
CA ASP A 24 -5.20 6.86 5.56
C ASP A 24 -5.71 6.81 4.13
N MET A 25 -6.73 5.98 3.90
CA MET A 25 -7.45 5.97 2.64
C MET A 25 -6.57 5.73 1.43
N ASN A 26 -5.66 4.79 1.56
CA ASN A 26 -4.78 4.42 0.47
C ASN A 26 -5.30 3.18 -0.22
N ASN A 27 -4.96 3.04 -1.48
CA ASN A 27 -5.36 1.90 -2.28
C ASN A 27 -4.14 1.37 -3.02
N LEU A 28 -3.77 0.16 -2.72
CA LEU A 28 -2.54 -0.42 -3.26
C LEU A 28 -2.81 -1.75 -3.91
N MET A 29 -2.23 -1.95 -5.07
CA MET A 29 -2.41 -3.17 -5.84
C MET A 29 -1.08 -3.55 -6.47
N GLY A 30 -0.62 -4.77 -6.19
CA GLY A 30 0.64 -5.25 -6.75
C GLY A 30 1.53 -5.87 -5.69
N SER A 31 2.84 -5.88 -5.95
CA SER A 31 3.80 -6.49 -5.02
C SER A 31 4.98 -5.58 -4.74
N PHE A 32 5.53 -5.75 -3.56
CA PHE A 32 6.74 -5.04 -3.16
C PHE A 32 6.60 -3.53 -3.26
N ASN A 33 5.49 -3.01 -2.82
CA ASN A 33 5.25 -1.58 -2.84
C ASN A 33 5.39 -1.00 -1.45
N SER A 34 5.75 0.27 -1.40
CA SER A 34 5.90 0.98 -0.13
C SER A 34 5.19 2.33 -0.26
N ILE A 35 4.17 2.53 0.54
CA ILE A 35 3.32 3.71 0.45
C ILE A 35 3.33 4.45 1.78
N LEU A 36 3.45 5.74 1.71
CA LEU A 36 3.44 6.58 2.88
C LEU A 36 2.66 7.84 2.58
N GLY A 37 1.62 8.12 3.35
CA GLY A 37 0.81 9.29 3.15
C GLY A 37 -0.67 8.97 3.17
N SER A 38 -1.48 9.82 2.56
CA SER A 38 -2.91 9.59 2.56
C SER A 38 -3.51 9.79 1.18
N GLN A 39 -4.60 9.09 0.94
CA GLN A 39 -5.36 9.18 -0.29
C GLN A 39 -4.51 8.90 -1.52
N ASN A 40 -3.70 7.86 -1.45
CA ASN A 40 -2.86 7.45 -2.56
C ASN A 40 -3.47 6.26 -3.26
N SER A 41 -3.18 6.14 -4.54
CA SER A 41 -3.63 5.02 -5.32
C SER A 41 -2.45 4.50 -6.12
N VAL A 42 -2.05 3.27 -5.86
CA VAL A 42 -0.85 2.71 -6.45
C VAL A 42 -1.16 1.39 -7.11
N LYS A 43 -0.64 1.22 -8.28
CA LYS A 43 -0.78 0.00 -9.05
C LYS A 43 0.57 -0.40 -9.63
N GLY A 44 0.87 -1.67 -9.57
CA GLY A 44 2.11 -2.19 -10.13
C GLY A 44 2.97 -2.83 -9.08
N SER A 45 4.25 -2.99 -9.39
CA SER A 45 5.16 -3.64 -8.45
C SER A 45 6.40 -2.80 -8.24
N THR A 46 6.99 -2.98 -7.08
CA THR A 46 8.23 -2.32 -6.73
C THR A 46 8.13 -0.81 -6.84
N ASN A 47 7.09 -0.27 -6.26
CA ASN A 47 6.87 1.17 -6.25
C ASN A 47 7.11 1.72 -4.85
N VAL A 48 7.54 2.97 -4.80
CA VAL A 48 7.71 3.69 -3.56
C VAL A 48 7.00 5.02 -3.70
N LEU A 49 6.10 5.28 -2.81
CA LEU A 49 5.29 6.50 -2.87
C LEU A 49 5.33 7.19 -1.52
N ASN A 50 5.59 8.47 -1.57
CA ASN A 50 5.69 9.28 -0.37
C ASN A 50 4.90 10.57 -0.60
N GLY A 51 3.78 10.71 0.09
CA GLY A 51 3.00 11.93 -0.16
C GLY A 51 1.58 11.99 0.28
#